data_e3556e2f1afff59b454bf71506e3dfcf
#
_entry.id   e3556e2f1afff59b454bf71506e3dfcf
#
_cell.length_a   1.000
_cell.length_b   1.000
_cell.length_c   1.000
_cell.angle_alpha   90.00
_cell.angle_beta   90.00
_cell.angle_gamma   90.00
#
_symmetry.space_group_name_H-M   'P 1'
#
loop_
_entity.id
_entity.type
_entity.pdbx_description
1 polymer ?
#
loop_
_entity_poly.entity_id
_entity_poly.type
_entity_poly.pdbx_seq_one_letter_code
_entity_poly.pdbx_strand_id
1 'polypeptide(L)'
;MTGLWRGQLRSAGARGYNGRRNAFGRGVHALDLKRINDHVSVSGQIQPEDVATLKSLGFTAIINNRPDGEAPDQPDGAAIEAAARAAGLAYHAIPLGRDGVNPELVARTKTALEGSAGPVFCFCRSGTRSTTLWALSQAGEQPAEAIIAQAAEAGYDMSHLAGYLGRS
;
A
#
# COMPACT_ATOMS: atom_id res chain seq x y z
N MET A 1 -20.34 -15.97 -0.30
CA MET A 1 -20.08 -14.99 0.77
C MET A 1 -19.37 -13.74 0.23
N THR A 2 -20.01 -12.98 -0.62
CA THR A 2 -19.41 -11.82 -1.32
C THR A 2 -20.12 -10.49 -1.04
N GLY A 3 -20.99 -10.44 -0.04
CA GLY A 3 -21.92 -9.31 0.14
C GLY A 3 -21.60 -8.29 1.24
N LEU A 4 -20.70 -8.58 2.17
CA LEU A 4 -20.51 -7.76 3.38
C LEU A 4 -19.47 -6.64 3.27
N TRP A 5 -18.68 -6.62 2.20
CA TRP A 5 -17.57 -5.67 2.04
C TRP A 5 -17.94 -4.34 1.36
N ARG A 6 -19.02 -4.32 0.60
CA ARG A 6 -19.40 -3.12 -0.18
C ARG A 6 -19.92 -1.94 0.68
N GLY A 7 -20.34 -2.20 1.90
CA GLY A 7 -20.98 -1.18 2.74
C GLY A 7 -20.07 -0.37 3.65
N GLN A 8 -18.97 -0.94 4.09
CA GLN A 8 -18.15 -0.30 5.13
C GLN A 8 -17.04 0.63 4.61
N LEU A 9 -16.56 0.41 3.39
CA LEU A 9 -15.53 1.29 2.81
C LEU A 9 -16.08 2.53 2.11
N ARG A 10 -17.39 2.59 1.83
CA ARG A 10 -18.00 3.77 1.19
C ARG A 10 -18.13 4.99 2.10
N SER A 11 -18.09 4.81 3.43
CA SER A 11 -18.19 5.92 4.38
C SER A 11 -16.84 6.51 4.78
N ALA A 12 -15.71 5.90 4.41
CA ALA A 12 -14.37 6.43 4.66
C ALA A 12 -13.84 7.27 3.49
N GLY A 13 -14.55 7.31 2.37
CA GLY A 13 -14.21 8.12 1.22
C GLY A 13 -14.63 9.58 1.41
N ALA A 14 -13.68 10.51 1.40
CA ALA A 14 -13.86 11.93 1.16
C ALA A 14 -14.33 12.82 2.34
N ARG A 15 -14.07 12.45 3.59
CA ARG A 15 -13.99 13.51 4.61
C ARG A 15 -12.59 13.44 5.21
N GLY A 16 -11.79 14.48 4.86
CA GLY A 16 -10.49 14.67 5.47
C GLY A 16 -10.58 14.44 6.96
N TYR A 17 -9.73 13.56 7.43
CA TYR A 17 -9.52 13.34 8.85
C TYR A 17 -9.02 14.66 9.44
N ASN A 18 -9.95 15.48 9.88
CA ASN A 18 -9.66 16.74 10.54
C ASN A 18 -9.06 16.40 11.89
N GLY A 19 -7.73 16.50 11.99
CA GLY A 19 -6.95 16.17 13.15
C GLY A 19 -7.48 16.84 14.41
N ARG A 20 -8.25 16.13 15.19
CA ARG A 20 -8.45 16.49 16.59
C ARG A 20 -7.14 16.25 17.29
N ARG A 21 -6.50 17.32 17.71
CA ARG A 21 -5.35 17.28 18.62
C ARG A 21 -5.76 16.50 19.86
N ASN A 22 -5.29 15.27 19.95
CA ASN A 22 -5.45 14.51 21.19
C ASN A 22 -4.56 15.11 22.27
N ALA A 23 -5.09 15.18 23.49
CA ALA A 23 -4.46 15.77 24.67
C ALA A 23 -3.17 15.06 25.16
N PHE A 24 -2.61 14.16 24.37
CA PHE A 24 -1.34 13.49 24.62
C PHE A 24 -0.32 13.94 23.58
N GLY A 25 0.20 15.10 23.72
CA GLY A 25 1.34 15.81 23.16
C GLY A 25 2.37 15.16 22.23
N ARG A 26 2.02 14.19 21.40
CA ARG A 26 2.84 13.69 20.31
C ARG A 26 2.02 13.76 19.04
N GLY A 27 2.55 14.45 18.01
CA GLY A 27 1.88 14.61 16.74
C GLY A 27 1.45 13.27 16.17
N VAL A 28 0.15 13.06 16.04
CA VAL A 28 -0.39 11.93 15.29
C VAL A 28 -0.03 12.20 13.85
N HIS A 29 0.88 11.40 13.27
CA HIS A 29 1.07 11.37 11.84
C HIS A 29 -0.26 10.95 11.21
N ALA A 30 -0.93 11.86 10.52
CA ALA A 30 -2.07 11.50 9.70
C ALA A 30 -1.57 10.59 8.58
N LEU A 31 -2.09 9.35 8.49
CA LEU A 31 -1.82 8.46 7.38
C LEU A 31 -2.32 9.11 6.08
N ASP A 32 -1.42 9.40 5.15
CA ASP A 32 -1.76 9.87 3.80
C ASP A 32 -2.10 8.67 2.90
N LEU A 33 -3.24 8.06 3.19
CA LEU A 33 -3.70 6.85 2.55
C LEU A 33 -4.30 7.17 1.18
N LYS A 34 -3.69 6.63 0.12
CA LYS A 34 -4.16 6.74 -1.26
C LYS A 34 -4.77 5.41 -1.69
N ARG A 35 -6.07 5.39 -1.87
CA ARG A 35 -6.77 4.20 -2.34
C ARG A 35 -6.63 4.06 -3.85
N ILE A 36 -6.04 2.95 -4.30
CA ILE A 36 -5.96 2.60 -5.72
C ILE A 36 -7.25 1.92 -6.18
N ASN A 37 -7.72 0.94 -5.43
CA ASN A 37 -8.98 0.24 -5.68
C ASN A 37 -9.55 -0.35 -4.39
N ASP A 38 -10.56 -1.20 -4.48
CA ASP A 38 -11.18 -1.82 -3.30
C ASP A 38 -10.24 -2.76 -2.52
N HIS A 39 -9.17 -3.24 -3.16
CA HIS A 39 -8.26 -4.22 -2.59
C HIS A 39 -6.92 -3.63 -2.14
N VAL A 40 -6.46 -2.54 -2.75
CA VAL A 40 -5.12 -1.98 -2.51
C VAL A 40 -5.18 -0.50 -2.21
N SER A 41 -4.49 -0.12 -1.14
CA SER A 41 -4.16 1.27 -0.82
C SER A 41 -2.66 1.43 -0.64
N VAL A 42 -2.14 2.60 -0.95
CA VAL A 42 -0.72 2.94 -0.83
C VAL A 42 -0.51 4.20 0.00
N SER A 43 0.67 4.34 0.57
CA SER A 43 1.10 5.58 1.23
C SER A 43 2.61 5.77 1.20
N GLY A 44 3.06 6.91 1.71
CA GLY A 44 4.45 7.11 2.13
C GLY A 44 4.79 6.34 3.40
N GLN A 45 6.00 6.56 3.94
CA GLN A 45 6.49 5.89 5.14
C GLN A 45 5.50 5.97 6.30
N ILE A 46 5.31 4.86 6.98
CA ILE A 46 4.54 4.74 8.22
C ILE A 46 5.44 4.50 9.42
N GLN A 47 4.88 4.69 10.61
CA GLN A 47 5.50 4.35 11.88
C GLN A 47 4.89 3.04 12.44
N PRO A 48 5.59 2.32 13.33
CA PRO A 48 5.01 1.12 13.96
C PRO A 48 3.65 1.38 14.64
N GLU A 49 3.46 2.58 15.20
CA GLU A 49 2.22 3.00 15.86
C GLU A 49 1.03 3.12 14.90
N ASP A 50 1.28 3.34 13.61
CA ASP A 50 0.24 3.45 12.59
C ASP A 50 -0.44 2.10 12.29
N VAL A 51 0.22 1.00 12.60
CA VAL A 51 -0.26 -0.37 12.29
C VAL A 51 -1.60 -0.65 12.98
N ALA A 52 -1.80 -0.22 14.21
CA ALA A 52 -3.07 -0.38 14.91
C ALA A 52 -4.22 0.34 14.18
N THR A 53 -3.95 1.52 13.63
CA THR A 53 -4.91 2.26 12.80
C THR A 53 -5.23 1.51 11.51
N LEU A 54 -4.22 0.97 10.83
CA LEU A 54 -4.42 0.15 9.62
C LEU A 54 -5.30 -1.07 9.91
N LYS A 55 -5.06 -1.74 11.03
CA LYS A 55 -5.91 -2.86 11.47
C LYS A 55 -7.35 -2.43 11.68
N SER A 56 -7.57 -1.30 12.35
CA SER A 56 -8.91 -0.76 12.61
C SER A 56 -9.64 -0.34 11.33
N LEU A 57 -8.90 0.04 10.28
CA LEU A 57 -9.45 0.36 8.96
C LEU A 57 -9.79 -0.88 8.12
N GLY A 58 -9.48 -2.09 8.60
CA GLY A 58 -9.84 -3.33 7.96
C GLY A 58 -8.76 -3.93 7.05
N PHE A 59 -7.56 -3.39 7.03
CA PHE A 59 -6.45 -4.01 6.29
C PHE A 59 -6.09 -5.35 6.90
N THR A 60 -5.69 -6.30 6.05
CA THR A 60 -5.33 -7.67 6.44
C THR A 60 -3.86 -7.96 6.24
N ALA A 61 -3.17 -7.18 5.43
CA ALA A 61 -1.76 -7.34 5.12
C ALA A 61 -1.08 -5.99 4.87
N ILE A 62 0.22 -5.96 5.12
CA ILE A 62 1.12 -4.84 4.81
C ILE A 62 2.21 -5.34 3.87
N ILE A 63 2.46 -4.59 2.80
CA ILE A 63 3.63 -4.75 1.93
C ILE A 63 4.56 -3.56 2.12
N ASN A 64 5.79 -3.82 2.53
CA ASN A 64 6.83 -2.80 2.65
C ASN A 64 7.72 -2.85 1.40
N ASN A 65 7.64 -1.80 0.57
CA ASN A 65 8.44 -1.67 -0.64
C ASN A 65 9.67 -0.76 -0.45
N ARG A 66 9.89 -0.27 0.76
CA ARG A 66 11.03 0.60 1.05
C ARG A 66 12.20 -0.20 1.62
N PRO A 67 13.40 -0.14 1.02
CA PRO A 67 14.61 -0.67 1.65
C PRO A 67 14.90 0.04 2.97
N ASP A 68 15.44 -0.68 3.95
CA ASP A 68 15.92 -0.08 5.19
C ASP A 68 17.11 0.84 4.93
N GLY A 69 17.31 1.82 5.80
CA GLY A 69 18.49 2.68 5.77
C GLY A 69 18.51 3.75 4.68
N GLU A 70 17.40 4.05 4.03
CA GLU A 70 17.32 5.14 3.04
C GLU A 70 17.36 6.54 3.68
N ALA A 71 16.96 6.68 4.93
CA ALA A 71 16.98 7.94 5.67
C ALA A 71 17.31 7.69 7.14
N PRO A 72 17.97 8.67 7.83
CA PRO A 72 18.39 8.50 9.23
C PRO A 72 17.24 8.30 10.22
N ASP A 73 16.07 8.85 9.92
CA ASP A 73 14.86 8.83 10.76
C ASP A 73 13.85 7.74 10.35
N GLN A 74 14.23 6.91 9.37
CA GLN A 74 13.37 5.83 8.89
C GLN A 74 13.30 4.71 9.93
N PRO A 75 12.08 4.29 10.35
CA PRO A 75 11.95 3.11 11.18
C PRO A 75 12.39 1.86 10.42
N ASP A 76 13.05 0.95 11.12
CA ASP A 76 13.43 -0.35 10.54
C ASP A 76 12.20 -1.16 10.13
N GLY A 77 12.29 -1.85 9.00
CA GLY A 77 11.23 -2.74 8.53
C GLY A 77 10.86 -3.81 9.56
N ALA A 78 11.83 -4.30 10.33
CA ALA A 78 11.59 -5.25 11.43
C ALA A 78 10.68 -4.70 12.53
N ALA A 79 10.73 -3.40 12.83
CA ALA A 79 9.85 -2.78 13.81
C ALA A 79 8.39 -2.70 13.29
N ILE A 80 8.21 -2.39 12.02
CA ILE A 80 6.89 -2.41 11.37
C ILE A 80 6.35 -3.86 11.32
N GLU A 81 7.20 -4.82 10.97
CA GLU A 81 6.82 -6.25 10.95
C GLU A 81 6.37 -6.75 12.31
N ALA A 82 7.09 -6.41 13.37
CA ALA A 82 6.73 -6.79 14.73
C ALA A 82 5.36 -6.21 15.13
N ALA A 83 5.09 -4.95 14.81
CA ALA A 83 3.80 -4.32 15.04
C ALA A 83 2.69 -4.97 14.22
N ALA A 84 2.94 -5.32 12.96
CA ALA A 84 1.98 -6.01 12.09
C ALA A 84 1.61 -7.38 12.66
N ARG A 85 2.60 -8.18 13.05
CA ARG A 85 2.38 -9.50 13.66
C ARG A 85 1.60 -9.40 14.96
N ALA A 86 1.94 -8.45 15.82
CA ALA A 86 1.21 -8.21 17.08
C ALA A 86 -0.26 -7.81 16.83
N ALA A 87 -0.55 -7.11 15.75
CA ALA A 87 -1.91 -6.71 15.36
C ALA A 87 -2.66 -7.81 14.56
N GLY A 88 -2.01 -8.92 14.24
CA GLY A 88 -2.60 -10.00 13.42
C GLY A 88 -2.68 -9.68 11.93
N LEU A 89 -1.83 -8.79 11.43
CA LEU A 89 -1.67 -8.49 10.01
C LEU A 89 -0.56 -9.35 9.39
N ALA A 90 -0.77 -9.83 8.17
CA ALA A 90 0.31 -10.39 7.37
C ALA A 90 1.30 -9.29 6.99
N TYR A 91 2.58 -9.63 6.88
CA TYR A 91 3.62 -8.69 6.50
C TYR A 91 4.53 -9.28 5.43
N HIS A 92 4.78 -8.48 4.39
CA HIS A 92 5.65 -8.86 3.27
C HIS A 92 6.69 -7.76 3.04
N ALA A 93 7.96 -8.10 3.21
CA ALA A 93 9.06 -7.23 2.80
C ALA A 93 9.40 -7.49 1.33
N ILE A 94 9.04 -6.56 0.46
CA ILE A 94 9.31 -6.62 -0.99
C ILE A 94 10.01 -5.30 -1.39
N PRO A 95 11.25 -5.09 -0.94
CA PRO A 95 11.94 -3.82 -1.12
C PRO A 95 12.31 -3.58 -2.60
N LEU A 96 11.94 -2.42 -3.11
CA LEU A 96 12.34 -1.91 -4.41
C LEU A 96 13.45 -0.89 -4.22
N GLY A 97 14.69 -1.33 -4.39
CA GLY A 97 15.89 -0.53 -4.24
C GLY A 97 16.38 0.11 -5.54
N ARG A 98 17.67 0.51 -5.54
CA ARG A 98 18.30 1.19 -6.67
C ARG A 98 18.49 0.33 -7.91
N ASP A 99 18.50 -1.00 -7.74
CA ASP A 99 18.62 -1.95 -8.86
C ASP A 99 17.36 -1.98 -9.75
N GLY A 100 16.32 -1.29 -9.31
CA GLY A 100 15.08 -1.17 -10.07
C GLY A 100 14.18 -2.39 -9.97
N VAL A 101 13.13 -2.37 -10.78
CA VAL A 101 12.14 -3.44 -10.84
C VAL A 101 12.73 -4.64 -11.58
N ASN A 102 12.45 -5.84 -11.07
CA ASN A 102 12.73 -7.10 -11.73
C ASN A 102 11.50 -8.03 -11.66
N PRO A 103 11.45 -9.11 -12.47
CA PRO A 103 10.31 -10.01 -12.51
C PRO A 103 10.00 -10.69 -11.17
N GLU A 104 10.99 -10.95 -10.34
CA GLU A 104 10.81 -11.56 -9.01
C GLU A 104 10.00 -10.64 -8.08
N LEU A 105 10.33 -9.35 -8.03
CA LEU A 105 9.59 -8.38 -7.20
C LEU A 105 8.13 -8.28 -7.64
N VAL A 106 7.88 -8.28 -8.95
CA VAL A 106 6.52 -8.25 -9.50
C VAL A 106 5.76 -9.52 -9.12
N ALA A 107 6.36 -10.70 -9.28
CA ALA A 107 5.75 -11.98 -8.93
C ALA A 107 5.45 -12.09 -7.44
N ARG A 108 6.38 -11.66 -6.58
CA ARG A 108 6.17 -11.63 -5.12
C ARG A 108 5.03 -10.69 -4.73
N THR A 109 4.94 -9.53 -5.38
CA THR A 109 3.84 -8.58 -5.17
C THR A 109 2.50 -9.23 -5.56
N LYS A 110 2.43 -9.84 -6.74
CA LYS A 110 1.23 -10.55 -7.19
C LYS A 110 0.80 -11.63 -6.21
N THR A 111 1.72 -12.48 -5.79
CA THR A 111 1.47 -13.55 -4.82
C THR A 111 0.96 -13.00 -3.48
N ALA A 112 1.55 -11.94 -2.97
CA ALA A 112 1.13 -11.32 -1.72
C ALA A 112 -0.27 -10.73 -1.82
N LEU A 113 -0.61 -10.09 -2.93
CA LEU A 113 -1.94 -9.52 -3.16
C LEU A 113 -3.01 -10.60 -3.30
N GLU A 114 -2.74 -11.63 -4.11
CA GLU A 114 -3.67 -12.74 -4.34
C GLU A 114 -3.88 -13.60 -3.09
N GLY A 115 -2.85 -13.77 -2.28
CA GLY A 115 -2.89 -14.57 -1.05
C GLY A 115 -3.53 -13.86 0.14
N SER A 116 -3.86 -12.58 0.03
CA SER A 116 -4.44 -11.81 1.13
C SER A 116 -5.95 -12.00 1.22
N ALA A 117 -6.45 -12.19 2.45
CA ALA A 117 -7.86 -12.43 2.73
C ALA A 117 -8.74 -11.17 2.55
N GLY A 118 -8.16 -10.00 2.52
CA GLY A 118 -8.87 -8.72 2.42
C GLY A 118 -7.94 -7.61 1.91
N PRO A 119 -8.26 -6.33 2.16
CA PRO A 119 -7.49 -5.21 1.67
C PRO A 119 -6.04 -5.23 2.12
N VAL A 120 -5.15 -4.86 1.21
CA VAL A 120 -3.70 -4.80 1.40
C VAL A 120 -3.25 -3.35 1.40
N PHE A 121 -2.42 -3.01 2.38
CA PHE A 121 -1.77 -1.72 2.48
C PHE A 121 -0.31 -1.85 2.04
N CYS A 122 0.11 -1.01 1.10
CA CYS A 122 1.49 -0.98 0.61
C CYS A 122 2.12 0.38 0.92
N PHE A 123 3.39 0.40 1.30
CA PHE A 123 4.08 1.66 1.51
C PHE A 123 5.53 1.62 0.99
N CYS A 124 6.02 2.79 0.66
CA CYS A 124 7.43 3.09 0.43
C CYS A 124 7.71 4.50 0.94
N ARG A 125 8.66 5.24 0.37
CA ARG A 125 8.90 6.62 0.80
C ARG A 125 7.75 7.56 0.47
N SER A 126 7.14 7.43 -0.72
CA SER A 126 6.09 8.32 -1.24
C SER A 126 4.85 7.59 -1.78
N GLY A 127 4.88 6.27 -1.84
CA GLY A 127 3.84 5.44 -2.48
C GLY A 127 4.10 5.13 -3.95
N THR A 128 5.04 5.81 -4.61
CA THR A 128 5.30 5.63 -6.06
C THR A 128 5.81 4.23 -6.39
N ARG A 129 6.81 3.72 -5.65
CA ARG A 129 7.36 2.36 -5.86
C ARG A 129 6.30 1.28 -5.59
N SER A 130 5.49 1.47 -4.56
CA SER A 130 4.37 0.57 -4.25
C SER A 130 3.34 0.56 -5.38
N THR A 131 2.98 1.71 -5.92
CA THR A 131 2.06 1.82 -7.07
C THR A 131 2.65 1.21 -8.33
N THR A 132 3.95 1.38 -8.57
CA THR A 132 4.66 0.76 -9.71
C THR A 132 4.60 -0.77 -9.65
N LEU A 133 4.93 -1.37 -8.51
CA LEU A 133 4.88 -2.84 -8.34
C LEU A 133 3.45 -3.36 -8.41
N TRP A 134 2.49 -2.65 -7.83
CA TRP A 134 1.08 -2.98 -7.98
C TRP A 134 0.68 -2.98 -9.47
N ALA A 135 0.96 -1.88 -10.20
CA ALA A 135 0.58 -1.76 -11.61
C ALA A 135 1.15 -2.90 -12.46
N LEU A 136 2.43 -3.20 -12.30
CA LEU A 136 3.09 -4.29 -13.04
C LEU A 136 2.54 -5.66 -12.65
N SER A 137 2.13 -5.87 -11.40
CA SER A 137 1.50 -7.11 -10.96
C SER A 137 0.12 -7.34 -11.56
N GLN A 138 -0.53 -6.29 -12.09
CA GLN A 138 -1.84 -6.35 -12.74
C GLN A 138 -1.76 -6.54 -14.25
N ALA A 139 -0.57 -6.55 -14.84
CA ALA A 139 -0.39 -6.80 -16.27
C ALA A 139 -0.99 -8.16 -16.66
N GLY A 140 -1.81 -8.17 -17.71
CA GLY A 140 -2.55 -9.36 -18.14
C GLY A 140 -3.84 -9.67 -17.36
N GLU A 141 -4.04 -9.06 -16.19
CA GLU A 141 -5.28 -9.22 -15.39
C GLU A 141 -6.32 -8.14 -15.73
N GLN A 142 -5.85 -6.96 -16.12
CA GLN A 142 -6.66 -5.81 -16.48
C GLN A 142 -6.07 -5.12 -17.71
N PRO A 143 -6.90 -4.39 -18.51
CA PRO A 143 -6.38 -3.52 -19.56
C PRO A 143 -5.41 -2.47 -19.03
N ALA A 144 -4.36 -2.16 -19.79
CA ALA A 144 -3.35 -1.16 -19.41
C ALA A 144 -3.97 0.19 -19.04
N GLU A 145 -4.96 0.64 -19.79
CA GLU A 145 -5.66 1.91 -19.55
C GLU A 145 -6.38 1.92 -18.18
N ALA A 146 -6.97 0.79 -17.78
CA ALA A 146 -7.65 0.65 -16.50
C ALA A 146 -6.66 0.72 -15.34
N ILE A 147 -5.49 0.09 -15.46
CA ILE A 147 -4.43 0.12 -14.45
C ILE A 147 -3.90 1.56 -14.29
N ILE A 148 -3.60 2.23 -15.39
CA ILE A 148 -3.09 3.61 -15.40
C ILE A 148 -4.13 4.57 -14.82
N ALA A 149 -5.40 4.40 -15.16
CA ALA A 149 -6.49 5.24 -14.64
C ALA A 149 -6.66 5.09 -13.12
N GLN A 150 -6.63 3.87 -12.58
CA GLN A 150 -6.71 3.63 -11.14
C GLN A 150 -5.54 4.28 -10.39
N ALA A 151 -4.32 4.17 -10.91
CA ALA A 151 -3.15 4.83 -10.35
C ALA A 151 -3.28 6.37 -10.38
N ALA A 152 -3.75 6.92 -11.50
CA ALA A 152 -3.95 8.36 -11.67
C ALA A 152 -4.99 8.92 -10.69
N GLU A 153 -6.09 8.22 -10.47
CA GLU A 153 -7.11 8.59 -9.47
C GLU A 153 -6.54 8.63 -8.05
N ALA A 154 -5.57 7.76 -7.75
CA ALA A 154 -4.85 7.77 -6.48
C ALA A 154 -3.74 8.83 -6.40
N GLY A 155 -3.46 9.53 -7.50
CA GLY A 155 -2.48 10.60 -7.57
C GLY A 155 -1.10 10.19 -8.11
N TYR A 156 -1.01 9.03 -8.79
CA TYR A 156 0.26 8.53 -9.34
C TYR A 156 0.18 8.36 -10.87
N ASP A 157 1.08 9.04 -11.58
CA ASP A 157 1.19 8.90 -13.03
C ASP A 157 2.03 7.64 -13.38
N MET A 158 1.35 6.61 -13.89
CA MET A 158 1.95 5.35 -14.36
C MET A 158 1.91 5.22 -15.88
N SER A 159 1.66 6.29 -16.62
CA SER A 159 1.56 6.28 -18.09
C SER A 159 2.83 5.77 -18.78
N HIS A 160 4.01 5.97 -18.17
CA HIS A 160 5.28 5.45 -18.66
C HIS A 160 5.38 3.92 -18.67
N LEU A 161 4.48 3.22 -17.96
CA LEU A 161 4.41 1.76 -17.93
C LEU A 161 3.55 1.16 -19.05
N ALA A 162 2.86 1.97 -19.84
CA ALA A 162 1.89 1.50 -20.85
C ALA A 162 2.47 0.41 -21.77
N GLY A 163 3.72 0.56 -22.22
CA GLY A 163 4.39 -0.42 -23.07
C GLY A 163 4.66 -1.78 -22.41
N TYR A 164 4.76 -1.82 -21.08
CA TYR A 164 4.94 -3.07 -20.33
C TYR A 164 3.60 -3.70 -19.96
N LEU A 165 2.58 -2.89 -19.67
CA LEU A 165 1.26 -3.35 -19.27
C LEU A 165 0.44 -3.95 -20.42
N GLY A 166 0.70 -3.53 -21.64
CA GLY A 166 0.03 -4.04 -22.84
C GLY A 166 0.66 -5.29 -23.47
N ARG A 167 1.74 -5.82 -22.90
CA ARG A 167 2.42 -7.03 -23.39
C ARG A 167 2.01 -8.23 -22.53
N SER A 168 0.86 -8.78 -22.83
CA SER A 168 0.40 -10.08 -22.32
C SER A 168 0.17 -11.06 -23.46
#